data_6df53a3aef00e4935321f6cf48802048
#
_entry.id   6df53a3aef00e4935321f6cf48802048
#
_cell.length_a   1.000
_cell.length_b   1.000
_cell.length_c   1.000
_cell.angle_alpha   90.00
_cell.angle_beta   90.00
_cell.angle_gamma   90.00
#
_symmetry.space_group_name_H-M   'P 1'
#
loop_
_entity.id
_entity.type
_entity.pdbx_description
1 polymer ?
#
loop_
_entity_poly.entity_id
_entity_poly.type
_entity_poly.pdbx_seq_one_letter_code
_entity_poly.pdbx_strand_id
1 'polypeptide(L)'
;MAFVVGCGSDIQNIVFVSEVDGDAEIYVVDPESGVAESITDNRSQDTDPVWSPDGEQILYVSDSSGDLEISLFDGKSERGSRLTNIPGDDHSPRWSPDGEDLAFISNQEGNAEVYLMSTDGVRPIRITDKTPDDSVGDWSPDGEWLAFSRAGGAEEKGLWLRNPDGVNLVHLTEGDDSNPNWSPDGKHIVFVRQTGPTDGGLDIFLASRLKDGTWQDNAELTRLTKHEANNDSPVWSPDGNTIAFVSYRDGNAEIYTMEEDGSNPLRLTTNEADDLEPVWSPGGDHLAFVSHLYGPGEIFMMDNEGGNQRRLTTNDAEDYSPDW
;
A
#
# COMPACT_ATOMS: atom_id res chain seq x y z
N MET A 1 8.96 -18.02 21.11
CA MET A 1 7.50 -17.98 21.38
C MET A 1 6.81 -18.26 20.09
N ALA A 2 5.81 -19.11 20.02
CA ALA A 2 5.20 -19.43 18.75
C ALA A 2 4.42 -18.21 18.25
N PHE A 3 4.81 -17.63 17.12
CA PHE A 3 3.92 -16.78 16.34
C PHE A 3 2.61 -17.55 16.18
N VAL A 4 1.54 -17.04 16.73
CA VAL A 4 0.22 -17.59 16.46
C VAL A 4 -0.12 -17.18 15.03
N VAL A 5 0.40 -17.93 14.07
CA VAL A 5 -0.21 -17.99 12.74
C VAL A 5 -1.61 -18.54 13.03
N GLY A 6 -2.58 -17.65 13.09
CA GLY A 6 -3.94 -17.96 13.48
C GLY A 6 -4.60 -18.89 12.50
N CYS A 7 -4.42 -20.16 12.69
CA CYS A 7 -5.30 -21.16 12.10
C CYS A 7 -6.60 -21.14 12.92
N GLY A 8 -7.50 -20.17 12.66
CA GLY A 8 -8.85 -20.21 13.20
C GLY A 8 -9.44 -18.97 13.89
N SER A 9 -8.85 -17.78 13.79
CA SER A 9 -9.56 -16.53 14.07
C SER A 9 -9.54 -15.66 12.80
N ASP A 10 -10.67 -15.04 12.48
CA ASP A 10 -10.83 -14.17 11.29
C ASP A 10 -10.04 -12.84 11.41
N ILE A 11 -9.14 -12.70 12.38
CA ILE A 11 -8.37 -11.49 12.66
C ILE A 11 -6.88 -11.82 12.56
N GLN A 12 -6.24 -11.36 11.49
CA GLN A 12 -4.80 -11.44 11.28
C GLN A 12 -4.11 -10.31 12.05
N ASN A 13 -2.85 -10.49 12.43
CA ASN A 13 -2.05 -9.44 13.07
C ASN A 13 -1.76 -8.29 12.08
N ILE A 14 -1.61 -7.07 12.63
CA ILE A 14 -1.20 -5.89 11.87
C ILE A 14 0.31 -5.79 11.95
N VAL A 15 0.99 -5.70 10.80
CA VAL A 15 2.40 -5.34 10.73
C VAL A 15 2.53 -3.82 10.59
N PHE A 16 3.57 -3.22 11.15
CA PHE A 16 3.82 -1.79 11.11
C PHE A 16 5.30 -1.47 11.38
N VAL A 17 5.70 -0.24 11.16
CA VAL A 17 7.02 0.29 11.54
C VAL A 17 6.92 1.01 12.86
N SER A 18 7.90 0.81 13.76
CA SER A 18 8.03 1.56 15.02
C SER A 18 9.45 2.05 15.23
N GLU A 19 9.58 3.29 15.70
CA GLU A 19 10.86 3.92 16.05
C GLU A 19 11.14 3.87 17.57
N VAL A 20 10.49 2.97 18.32
CA VAL A 20 10.55 2.92 19.79
C VAL A 20 11.97 2.73 20.34
N ASP A 21 12.83 2.03 19.62
CA ASP A 21 14.23 1.76 20.02
C ASP A 21 15.24 2.76 19.41
N GLY A 22 14.74 3.77 18.65
CA GLY A 22 15.54 4.90 18.12
C GLY A 22 15.95 4.75 16.65
N ASP A 23 15.62 3.64 16.03
CA ASP A 23 15.68 3.35 14.60
C ASP A 23 14.37 2.67 14.18
N ALA A 24 14.07 2.67 12.88
CA ALA A 24 12.86 2.07 12.35
C ALA A 24 13.02 0.55 12.34
N GLU A 25 12.12 -0.14 13.03
CA GLU A 25 12.07 -1.59 13.11
C GLU A 25 10.65 -2.09 12.77
N ILE A 26 10.56 -3.30 12.25
CA ILE A 26 9.27 -3.91 11.92
C ILE A 26 8.68 -4.58 13.17
N TYR A 27 7.44 -4.22 13.46
CA TYR A 27 6.66 -4.76 14.57
C TYR A 27 5.39 -5.43 14.05
N VAL A 28 4.86 -6.32 14.86
CA VAL A 28 3.55 -6.95 14.66
C VAL A 28 2.72 -6.75 15.90
N VAL A 29 1.48 -6.30 15.78
CA VAL A 29 0.53 -6.15 16.90
C VAL A 29 -0.67 -7.07 16.70
N ASP A 30 -1.02 -7.78 17.76
CA ASP A 30 -2.27 -8.54 17.82
C ASP A 30 -3.43 -7.57 18.07
N PRO A 31 -4.37 -7.44 17.12
CA PRO A 31 -5.45 -6.45 17.22
C PRO A 31 -6.46 -6.75 18.32
N GLU A 32 -6.53 -7.93 18.89
CA GLU A 32 -7.43 -8.22 20.01
C GLU A 32 -6.81 -7.81 21.35
N SER A 33 -5.57 -8.21 21.59
CA SER A 33 -4.87 -7.96 22.86
C SER A 33 -4.13 -6.63 22.92
N GLY A 34 -3.75 -6.05 21.77
CA GLY A 34 -2.88 -4.87 21.67
C GLY A 34 -1.42 -5.18 22.06
N VAL A 35 -1.01 -6.44 22.09
CA VAL A 35 0.36 -6.83 22.36
C VAL A 35 1.17 -6.69 21.07
N ALA A 36 2.17 -5.81 21.07
CA ALA A 36 3.10 -5.61 19.96
C ALA A 36 4.42 -6.34 20.26
N GLU A 37 4.98 -6.97 19.23
CA GLU A 37 6.28 -7.66 19.26
C GLU A 37 7.13 -7.21 18.07
N SER A 38 8.42 -6.94 18.32
CA SER A 38 9.38 -6.64 17.25
C SER A 38 9.76 -7.93 16.51
N ILE A 39 9.81 -7.87 15.18
CA ILE A 39 10.31 -8.96 14.33
C ILE A 39 11.70 -8.65 13.76
N THR A 40 12.11 -7.39 13.77
CA THR A 40 13.48 -6.97 13.53
C THR A 40 14.01 -6.26 14.79
N ASP A 41 15.29 -6.40 15.09
CA ASP A 41 15.97 -5.76 16.23
C ASP A 41 17.46 -5.63 15.86
N ASN A 42 17.76 -4.53 15.20
CA ASN A 42 19.09 -4.28 14.68
C ASN A 42 19.41 -2.78 14.72
N ARG A 43 20.37 -2.27 13.97
CA ARG A 43 20.69 -0.83 13.90
C ARG A 43 20.41 -0.23 12.53
N SER A 44 19.67 -0.95 11.73
CA SER A 44 19.31 -0.54 10.38
C SER A 44 17.92 0.10 10.39
N GLN A 45 17.62 0.83 9.35
CA GLN A 45 16.25 1.27 9.11
C GLN A 45 15.52 0.14 8.38
N ASP A 46 14.55 -0.47 9.04
CA ASP A 46 13.68 -1.49 8.49
C ASP A 46 12.28 -0.88 8.30
N THR A 47 11.80 -0.80 7.06
CA THR A 47 10.60 -0.04 6.67
C THR A 47 9.75 -0.78 5.63
N ASP A 48 8.62 -0.19 5.22
CA ASP A 48 7.72 -0.68 4.16
C ASP A 48 7.30 -2.16 4.32
N PRO A 49 6.80 -2.58 5.49
CA PRO A 49 6.38 -3.96 5.68
C PRO A 49 5.10 -4.27 4.89
N VAL A 50 5.01 -5.45 4.27
CA VAL A 50 3.80 -5.95 3.62
C VAL A 50 3.63 -7.46 3.87
N TRP A 51 2.43 -7.84 4.31
CA TRP A 51 2.07 -9.25 4.49
C TRP A 51 1.97 -9.99 3.16
N SER A 52 2.41 -11.25 3.16
CA SER A 52 2.08 -12.16 2.07
C SER A 52 0.57 -12.45 2.04
N PRO A 53 -0.01 -12.79 0.86
CA PRO A 53 -1.45 -13.07 0.75
C PRO A 53 -1.96 -14.20 1.64
N ASP A 54 -1.08 -15.12 2.05
CA ASP A 54 -1.41 -16.22 2.98
C ASP A 54 -1.19 -15.86 4.46
N GLY A 55 -0.64 -14.65 4.75
CA GLY A 55 -0.38 -14.17 6.10
C GLY A 55 0.75 -14.89 6.84
N GLU A 56 1.65 -15.58 6.13
CA GLU A 56 2.72 -16.36 6.74
C GLU A 56 4.08 -15.67 6.69
N GLN A 57 4.26 -14.70 5.77
CA GLN A 57 5.51 -14.02 5.50
C GLN A 57 5.33 -12.50 5.44
N ILE A 58 6.41 -11.75 5.66
CA ILE A 58 6.44 -10.29 5.56
C ILE A 58 7.62 -9.89 4.68
N LEU A 59 7.37 -9.12 3.62
CA LEU A 59 8.41 -8.37 2.94
C LEU A 59 8.66 -7.06 3.67
N TYR A 60 9.89 -6.60 3.70
CA TYR A 60 10.27 -5.30 4.23
C TYR A 60 11.53 -4.78 3.55
N VAL A 61 11.79 -3.50 3.69
CA VAL A 61 13.00 -2.82 3.17
C VAL A 61 13.98 -2.64 4.31
N SER A 62 15.27 -2.90 4.08
CA SER A 62 16.35 -2.76 5.07
C SER A 62 17.58 -2.07 4.49
N ASP A 63 18.17 -1.12 5.20
CA ASP A 63 19.44 -0.47 4.82
C ASP A 63 20.69 -1.15 5.41
N SER A 64 20.54 -2.34 5.96
CA SER A 64 21.59 -3.08 6.68
C SER A 64 22.86 -3.37 5.85
N SER A 65 22.78 -3.30 4.53
CA SER A 65 23.89 -3.49 3.61
C SER A 65 24.52 -2.19 3.10
N GLY A 66 23.93 -1.05 3.42
CA GLY A 66 24.37 0.28 2.99
C GLY A 66 23.52 0.89 1.87
N ASP A 67 22.91 0.06 1.01
CA ASP A 67 21.83 0.41 0.08
C ASP A 67 20.52 -0.18 0.63
N LEU A 68 19.37 0.34 0.21
CA LEU A 68 18.07 -0.25 0.54
C LEU A 68 17.91 -1.58 -0.20
N GLU A 69 17.53 -2.62 0.52
CA GLU A 69 17.36 -3.96 -0.03
C GLU A 69 16.03 -4.57 0.47
N ILE A 70 15.39 -5.36 -0.38
CA ILE A 70 14.19 -6.12 0.01
C ILE A 70 14.61 -7.33 0.84
N SER A 71 13.97 -7.49 1.98
CA SER A 71 14.14 -8.62 2.90
C SER A 71 12.81 -9.33 3.11
N LEU A 72 12.89 -10.61 3.46
CA LEU A 72 11.74 -11.48 3.75
C LEU A 72 11.85 -12.00 5.17
N PHE A 73 10.83 -11.84 5.97
CA PHE A 73 10.67 -12.53 7.25
C PHE A 73 9.68 -13.69 7.09
N ASP A 74 10.08 -14.88 7.52
CA ASP A 74 9.25 -16.08 7.53
C ASP A 74 8.74 -16.35 8.94
N GLY A 75 7.45 -16.18 9.16
CA GLY A 75 6.81 -16.31 10.47
C GLY A 75 6.85 -17.74 11.05
N LYS A 76 7.01 -18.78 10.19
CA LYS A 76 7.11 -20.17 10.67
C LYS A 76 8.49 -20.49 11.21
N SER A 77 9.54 -19.99 10.57
CA SER A 77 10.92 -20.19 11.00
C SER A 77 11.44 -19.11 11.94
N GLU A 78 10.70 -18.00 12.08
CA GLU A 78 11.09 -16.78 12.81
C GLU A 78 12.46 -16.25 12.32
N ARG A 79 12.66 -16.19 11.00
CA ARG A 79 13.93 -15.77 10.39
C ARG A 79 13.72 -14.78 9.27
N GLY A 80 14.54 -13.73 9.30
CA GLY A 80 14.73 -12.81 8.19
C GLY A 80 15.81 -13.30 7.21
N SER A 81 15.59 -13.02 5.93
CA SER A 81 16.58 -13.25 4.87
C SER A 81 16.47 -12.14 3.82
N ARG A 82 17.65 -11.61 3.40
CA ARG A 82 17.69 -10.63 2.32
C ARG A 82 17.42 -11.32 0.98
N LEU A 83 16.49 -10.75 0.19
CA LEU A 83 16.16 -11.25 -1.14
C LEU A 83 16.95 -10.56 -2.24
N THR A 84 17.08 -9.22 -2.19
CA THR A 84 17.84 -8.46 -3.18
C THR A 84 19.26 -8.19 -2.71
N ASN A 85 20.17 -8.04 -3.64
CA ASN A 85 21.58 -7.72 -3.41
C ASN A 85 22.19 -7.20 -4.71
N ILE A 86 21.56 -6.21 -5.29
CA ILE A 86 22.00 -5.55 -6.52
C ILE A 86 22.37 -4.11 -6.20
N PRO A 87 23.32 -3.49 -6.93
CA PRO A 87 23.68 -2.11 -6.65
C PRO A 87 22.52 -1.16 -6.83
N GLY A 88 22.34 -0.24 -5.89
CA GLY A 88 21.24 0.74 -5.89
C GLY A 88 20.19 0.40 -4.85
N ASP A 89 19.24 1.31 -4.67
CA ASP A 89 18.17 1.14 -3.71
C ASP A 89 17.05 0.30 -4.32
N ASP A 90 16.64 -0.73 -3.59
CA ASP A 90 15.50 -1.58 -3.88
C ASP A 90 14.43 -1.35 -2.80
N HIS A 91 13.23 -0.90 -3.16
CA HIS A 91 12.20 -0.49 -2.21
C HIS A 91 10.77 -0.71 -2.72
N SER A 92 9.78 -0.41 -1.87
CA SER A 92 8.34 -0.51 -2.19
C SER A 92 7.92 -1.89 -2.70
N PRO A 93 8.20 -2.98 -1.97
CA PRO A 93 7.82 -4.32 -2.41
C PRO A 93 6.30 -4.51 -2.44
N ARG A 94 5.82 -5.32 -3.40
CA ARG A 94 4.43 -5.74 -3.52
C ARG A 94 4.36 -7.22 -3.89
N TRP A 95 3.63 -8.00 -3.12
CA TRP A 95 3.39 -9.41 -3.40
C TRP A 95 2.50 -9.59 -4.62
N SER A 96 2.79 -10.62 -5.43
CA SER A 96 1.79 -11.15 -6.36
C SER A 96 0.65 -11.83 -5.58
N PRO A 97 -0.58 -11.90 -6.13
CA PRO A 97 -1.73 -12.46 -5.42
C PRO A 97 -1.58 -13.94 -5.02
N ASP A 98 -0.74 -14.70 -5.71
CA ASP A 98 -0.42 -16.09 -5.39
C ASP A 98 0.73 -16.26 -4.38
N GLY A 99 1.42 -15.15 -4.03
CA GLY A 99 2.55 -15.14 -3.11
C GLY A 99 3.84 -15.74 -3.66
N GLU A 100 3.91 -16.07 -4.97
CA GLU A 100 5.10 -16.67 -5.57
C GLU A 100 6.12 -15.64 -6.03
N ASP A 101 5.65 -14.44 -6.43
CA ASP A 101 6.48 -13.36 -6.96
C ASP A 101 6.30 -12.06 -6.15
N LEU A 102 7.24 -11.15 -6.32
CA LEU A 102 7.15 -9.76 -5.86
C LEU A 102 7.51 -8.78 -6.96
N ALA A 103 6.84 -7.63 -6.96
CA ALA A 103 7.22 -6.44 -7.69
C ALA A 103 7.89 -5.44 -6.74
N PHE A 104 8.86 -4.69 -7.22
CA PHE A 104 9.55 -3.66 -6.44
C PHE A 104 10.18 -2.60 -7.34
N ILE A 105 10.59 -1.50 -6.74
CA ILE A 105 11.34 -0.45 -7.42
C ILE A 105 12.84 -0.67 -7.19
N SER A 106 13.64 -0.51 -8.26
CA SER A 106 15.10 -0.49 -8.20
C SER A 106 15.66 0.67 -9.02
N ASN A 107 16.65 1.36 -8.47
CA ASN A 107 17.35 2.45 -9.15
C ASN A 107 18.73 2.04 -9.74
N GLN A 108 19.02 0.75 -9.81
CA GLN A 108 20.32 0.20 -10.24
C GLN A 108 20.80 0.70 -11.64
N GLU A 109 19.89 1.10 -12.50
CA GLU A 109 20.18 1.59 -13.85
C GLU A 109 20.18 3.14 -13.95
N GLY A 110 20.05 3.84 -12.80
CA GLY A 110 20.19 5.29 -12.69
C GLY A 110 18.87 6.07 -12.61
N ASN A 111 17.72 5.40 -12.76
CA ASN A 111 16.38 5.91 -12.48
C ASN A 111 15.53 4.79 -11.86
N ALA A 112 14.41 5.17 -11.24
CA ALA A 112 13.51 4.22 -10.60
C ALA A 112 12.72 3.43 -11.68
N GLU A 113 12.86 2.11 -11.66
CA GLU A 113 12.20 1.19 -12.57
C GLU A 113 11.53 0.06 -11.80
N VAL A 114 10.48 -0.51 -12.37
CA VAL A 114 9.79 -1.66 -11.79
C VAL A 114 10.49 -2.96 -12.16
N TYR A 115 10.76 -3.77 -11.16
CA TYR A 115 11.36 -5.09 -11.27
C TYR A 115 10.42 -6.16 -10.73
N LEU A 116 10.53 -7.37 -11.24
CA LEU A 116 9.89 -8.58 -10.72
C LEU A 116 10.95 -9.59 -10.32
N MET A 117 10.70 -10.33 -9.27
CA MET A 117 11.48 -11.52 -8.91
C MET A 117 10.60 -12.54 -8.19
N SER A 118 11.01 -13.82 -8.25
CA SER A 118 10.42 -14.85 -7.42
C SER A 118 10.96 -14.78 -5.99
N THR A 119 10.13 -15.10 -5.02
CA THR A 119 10.51 -15.19 -3.60
C THR A 119 11.56 -16.27 -3.32
N ASP A 120 11.78 -17.22 -4.23
CA ASP A 120 12.88 -18.17 -4.21
C ASP A 120 14.27 -17.53 -4.41
N GLY A 121 14.36 -16.22 -4.63
CA GLY A 121 15.61 -15.48 -4.81
C GLY A 121 16.20 -15.58 -6.22
N VAL A 122 15.38 -15.88 -7.24
CA VAL A 122 15.80 -15.83 -8.64
C VAL A 122 16.07 -14.37 -9.04
N ARG A 123 17.12 -14.16 -9.85
CA ARG A 123 17.58 -12.83 -10.25
C ARG A 123 16.41 -11.95 -10.73
N PRO A 124 16.31 -10.69 -10.25
CA PRO A 124 15.28 -9.76 -10.67
C PRO A 124 15.28 -9.51 -12.19
N ILE A 125 14.09 -9.35 -12.75
CA ILE A 125 13.87 -8.99 -14.15
C ILE A 125 13.21 -7.61 -14.19
N ARG A 126 13.87 -6.65 -14.88
CA ARG A 126 13.30 -5.33 -15.11
C ARG A 126 12.14 -5.43 -16.09
N ILE A 127 10.98 -4.87 -15.73
CA ILE A 127 9.80 -4.86 -16.60
C ILE A 127 9.45 -3.48 -17.15
N THR A 128 10.03 -2.40 -16.63
CA THR A 128 9.96 -1.07 -17.24
C THR A 128 11.33 -0.62 -17.70
N ASP A 129 11.42 0.26 -18.69
CA ASP A 129 12.68 0.56 -19.36
C ASP A 129 12.80 1.99 -19.89
N LYS A 130 12.04 2.92 -19.30
CA LYS A 130 12.04 4.31 -19.76
C LYS A 130 12.40 5.27 -18.64
N THR A 131 13.04 6.36 -19.01
CA THR A 131 13.07 7.58 -18.23
C THR A 131 11.81 8.39 -18.54
N PRO A 132 11.04 8.89 -17.61
CA PRO A 132 11.37 9.17 -16.22
C PRO A 132 11.08 8.01 -15.25
N ASP A 133 11.20 8.31 -13.94
CA ASP A 133 10.99 7.36 -12.86
C ASP A 133 9.58 6.77 -12.85
N ASP A 134 9.52 5.49 -12.55
CA ASP A 134 8.31 4.74 -12.30
C ASP A 134 8.14 4.49 -10.79
N SER A 135 6.89 4.39 -10.33
CA SER A 135 6.54 3.96 -8.96
C SER A 135 5.64 2.74 -9.04
N VAL A 136 5.99 1.69 -8.31
CA VAL A 136 5.14 0.50 -8.27
C VAL A 136 3.79 0.84 -7.62
N GLY A 137 2.73 0.30 -8.18
CA GLY A 137 1.41 0.34 -7.60
C GLY A 137 1.04 -1.02 -7.03
N ASP A 138 0.05 -1.66 -7.65
CA ASP A 138 -0.55 -2.87 -7.11
C ASP A 138 -0.79 -3.91 -8.20
N TRP A 139 -0.86 -5.19 -7.81
CA TRP A 139 -1.19 -6.29 -8.69
C TRP A 139 -2.71 -6.42 -8.87
N SER A 140 -3.15 -6.77 -10.08
CA SER A 140 -4.53 -7.22 -10.26
C SER A 140 -4.79 -8.52 -9.48
N PRO A 141 -6.00 -8.75 -8.95
CA PRO A 141 -6.30 -9.94 -8.15
C PRO A 141 -6.11 -11.28 -8.87
N ASP A 142 -6.15 -11.26 -10.22
CA ASP A 142 -5.89 -12.41 -11.07
C ASP A 142 -4.39 -12.61 -11.38
N GLY A 143 -3.51 -11.69 -10.95
CA GLY A 143 -2.08 -11.70 -11.22
C GLY A 143 -1.69 -11.40 -12.68
N GLU A 144 -2.67 -11.10 -13.54
CA GLU A 144 -2.41 -10.86 -14.96
C GLU A 144 -1.79 -9.50 -15.26
N TRP A 145 -1.96 -8.53 -14.35
CA TRP A 145 -1.52 -7.15 -14.53
C TRP A 145 -0.86 -6.57 -13.28
N LEU A 146 0.17 -5.78 -13.49
CA LEU A 146 0.72 -4.87 -12.49
C LEU A 146 0.40 -3.43 -12.90
N ALA A 147 -0.21 -2.65 -12.02
CA ALA A 147 -0.38 -1.21 -12.18
C ALA A 147 0.87 -0.49 -11.67
N PHE A 148 1.29 0.56 -12.35
CA PHE A 148 2.36 1.44 -11.91
C PHE A 148 2.10 2.86 -12.37
N SER A 149 2.66 3.84 -11.68
CA SER A 149 2.60 5.24 -12.08
C SER A 149 3.93 5.66 -12.70
N ARG A 150 3.87 6.49 -13.72
CA ARG A 150 5.03 7.07 -14.40
C ARG A 150 5.00 8.58 -14.28
N ALA A 151 6.08 9.15 -13.77
CA ALA A 151 6.33 10.57 -13.84
C ALA A 151 6.75 10.97 -15.27
N GLY A 152 6.77 12.24 -15.64
CA GLY A 152 7.34 12.68 -16.91
C GLY A 152 6.57 13.69 -17.71
N GLY A 153 6.85 13.75 -19.03
CA GLY A 153 6.18 14.65 -19.96
C GLY A 153 4.74 14.24 -20.24
N ALA A 154 3.95 15.13 -20.84
CA ALA A 154 2.51 14.96 -21.02
C ALA A 154 2.10 13.67 -21.76
N GLU A 155 2.98 13.08 -22.57
CA GLU A 155 2.70 11.86 -23.34
C GLU A 155 3.10 10.56 -22.62
N GLU A 156 3.79 10.67 -21.45
CA GLU A 156 4.35 9.52 -20.74
C GLU A 156 3.81 9.38 -19.31
N LYS A 157 3.37 10.49 -18.70
CA LYS A 157 2.87 10.49 -17.34
C LYS A 157 1.50 9.84 -17.23
N GLY A 158 1.24 9.23 -16.07
CA GLY A 158 -0.03 8.61 -15.76
C GLY A 158 0.13 7.21 -15.22
N LEU A 159 -1.00 6.51 -15.16
CA LEU A 159 -1.01 5.10 -14.80
C LEU A 159 -0.80 4.24 -16.04
N TRP A 160 -0.05 3.19 -15.81
CA TRP A 160 0.26 2.16 -16.79
C TRP A 160 -0.06 0.78 -16.23
N LEU A 161 -0.45 -0.14 -17.12
CA LEU A 161 -0.62 -1.54 -16.79
C LEU A 161 0.35 -2.37 -17.62
N ARG A 162 1.01 -3.33 -16.98
CA ARG A 162 1.90 -4.26 -17.65
C ARG A 162 1.68 -5.70 -17.19
N ASN A 163 1.71 -6.63 -18.14
CA ASN A 163 1.73 -8.05 -17.75
C ASN A 163 3.10 -8.43 -17.18
N PRO A 164 3.16 -9.37 -16.23
CA PRO A 164 4.42 -9.86 -15.67
C PRO A 164 5.39 -10.45 -16.71
N ASP A 165 4.85 -11.05 -17.78
CA ASP A 165 5.65 -11.55 -18.91
C ASP A 165 6.26 -10.45 -19.79
N GLY A 166 5.88 -9.18 -19.55
CA GLY A 166 6.40 -8.02 -20.26
C GLY A 166 5.85 -7.81 -21.67
N VAL A 167 4.87 -8.60 -22.11
CA VAL A 167 4.37 -8.56 -23.52
C VAL A 167 3.38 -7.43 -23.74
N ASN A 168 2.43 -7.25 -22.83
CA ASN A 168 1.39 -6.22 -22.98
C ASN A 168 1.68 -5.03 -22.08
N LEU A 169 1.47 -3.84 -22.65
CA LEU A 169 1.59 -2.56 -21.97
C LEU A 169 0.41 -1.68 -22.38
N VAL A 170 -0.29 -1.13 -21.41
CA VAL A 170 -1.44 -0.22 -21.60
C VAL A 170 -1.13 1.10 -20.91
N HIS A 171 -1.22 2.23 -21.64
CA HIS A 171 -1.18 3.58 -21.07
C HIS A 171 -2.60 3.93 -20.59
N LEU A 172 -2.91 3.54 -19.35
CA LEU A 172 -4.27 3.60 -18.84
C LEU A 172 -4.82 5.02 -18.73
N THR A 173 -3.98 5.96 -18.26
CA THR A 173 -4.40 7.35 -18.01
C THR A 173 -3.32 8.35 -18.41
N GLU A 174 -3.74 9.59 -18.71
CA GLU A 174 -2.85 10.72 -18.97
C GLU A 174 -3.04 11.79 -17.89
N GLY A 175 -2.21 11.80 -16.85
CA GLY A 175 -2.34 12.75 -15.74
C GLY A 175 -1.19 12.63 -14.74
N ASP A 176 -1.15 13.51 -13.75
CA ASP A 176 -0.29 13.33 -12.57
C ASP A 176 -1.02 12.39 -11.62
N ASP A 177 -0.90 11.09 -11.89
CA ASP A 177 -1.65 10.02 -11.24
C ASP A 177 -0.73 9.16 -10.38
N SER A 178 -1.22 8.74 -9.22
CA SER A 178 -0.48 7.95 -8.23
C SER A 178 -1.40 7.04 -7.43
N ASN A 179 -0.80 6.17 -6.61
CA ASN A 179 -1.48 5.30 -5.65
C ASN A 179 -2.63 4.48 -6.28
N PRO A 180 -2.37 3.75 -7.38
CA PRO A 180 -3.40 2.87 -7.93
C PRO A 180 -3.66 1.70 -6.98
N ASN A 181 -4.94 1.39 -6.75
CA ASN A 181 -5.38 0.23 -5.97
C ASN A 181 -6.51 -0.49 -6.71
N TRP A 182 -6.36 -1.80 -6.89
CA TRP A 182 -7.31 -2.63 -7.63
C TRP A 182 -8.55 -2.97 -6.82
N SER A 183 -9.72 -2.98 -7.48
CA SER A 183 -10.90 -3.63 -6.89
C SER A 183 -10.70 -5.13 -6.77
N PRO A 184 -11.26 -5.79 -5.74
CA PRO A 184 -11.10 -7.24 -5.54
C PRO A 184 -11.61 -8.11 -6.70
N ASP A 185 -12.53 -7.59 -7.51
CA ASP A 185 -13.05 -8.27 -8.70
C ASP A 185 -12.21 -8.03 -9.97
N GLY A 186 -11.14 -7.21 -9.87
CA GLY A 186 -10.21 -6.89 -10.95
C GLY A 186 -10.80 -6.06 -12.10
N LYS A 187 -11.96 -5.43 -11.90
CA LYS A 187 -12.62 -4.65 -12.96
C LYS A 187 -12.34 -3.14 -12.88
N HIS A 188 -11.91 -2.67 -11.71
CA HIS A 188 -11.72 -1.25 -11.43
C HIS A 188 -10.36 -1.00 -10.80
N ILE A 189 -9.84 0.22 -11.03
CA ILE A 189 -8.67 0.76 -10.34
C ILE A 189 -9.07 2.12 -9.80
N VAL A 190 -8.98 2.33 -8.47
CA VAL A 190 -9.02 3.67 -7.88
C VAL A 190 -7.61 4.23 -7.80
N PHE A 191 -7.50 5.53 -7.93
CA PHE A 191 -6.20 6.19 -7.89
C PHE A 191 -6.36 7.67 -7.54
N VAL A 192 -5.26 8.31 -7.21
CA VAL A 192 -5.18 9.74 -6.92
C VAL A 192 -4.74 10.50 -8.16
N ARG A 193 -5.41 11.60 -8.49
CA ARG A 193 -5.02 12.53 -9.55
C ARG A 193 -4.83 13.94 -9.04
N GLN A 194 -3.72 14.56 -9.41
CA GLN A 194 -3.50 15.97 -9.21
C GLN A 194 -4.40 16.78 -10.18
N THR A 195 -5.40 17.47 -9.64
CA THR A 195 -6.39 18.24 -10.44
C THR A 195 -6.20 19.75 -10.35
N GLY A 196 -5.38 20.23 -9.39
CA GLY A 196 -5.11 21.62 -9.14
C GLY A 196 -3.64 22.01 -9.32
N PRO A 197 -3.28 23.29 -9.22
CA PRO A 197 -1.89 23.73 -9.20
C PRO A 197 -1.17 23.19 -7.96
N THR A 198 0.07 22.90 -8.09
CA THR A 198 1.06 22.17 -7.28
C THR A 198 0.89 21.94 -5.78
N ASP A 199 0.00 22.64 -5.08
CA ASP A 199 -0.15 22.56 -3.62
C ASP A 199 -1.58 22.23 -3.15
N GLY A 200 -2.44 21.75 -4.02
CA GLY A 200 -3.82 21.41 -3.67
C GLY A 200 -4.58 20.80 -4.84
N GLY A 201 -5.63 20.04 -4.54
CA GLY A 201 -6.50 19.45 -5.55
C GLY A 201 -6.14 18.01 -5.91
N LEU A 202 -5.80 17.20 -4.92
CA LEU A 202 -5.79 15.75 -5.07
C LEU A 202 -7.22 15.22 -5.02
N ASP A 203 -7.61 14.47 -6.02
CA ASP A 203 -8.89 13.81 -6.10
C ASP A 203 -8.77 12.34 -6.44
N ILE A 204 -9.75 11.57 -5.95
CA ILE A 204 -9.84 10.15 -6.23
C ILE A 204 -10.63 9.93 -7.51
N PHE A 205 -10.05 9.15 -8.41
CA PHE A 205 -10.64 8.75 -9.68
C PHE A 205 -10.73 7.23 -9.77
N LEU A 206 -11.63 6.79 -10.64
CA LEU A 206 -11.87 5.39 -10.97
C LEU A 206 -11.64 5.18 -12.46
N ALA A 207 -10.81 4.22 -12.82
CA ALA A 207 -10.70 3.64 -14.16
C ALA A 207 -11.39 2.27 -14.19
N SER A 208 -12.05 1.93 -15.29
CA SER A 208 -12.81 0.67 -15.40
C SER A 208 -12.42 -0.11 -16.65
N ARG A 209 -12.37 -1.44 -16.54
CA ARG A 209 -12.28 -2.36 -17.68
C ARG A 209 -13.47 -2.15 -18.64
N LEU A 210 -13.26 -2.36 -19.91
CA LEU A 210 -14.35 -2.42 -20.89
C LEU A 210 -15.28 -3.61 -20.62
N LYS A 211 -16.49 -3.55 -21.17
CA LYS A 211 -17.49 -4.62 -21.01
C LYS A 211 -17.06 -5.99 -21.55
N ASP A 212 -16.09 -6.02 -22.45
CA ASP A 212 -15.48 -7.25 -22.98
C ASP A 212 -14.36 -7.80 -22.11
N GLY A 213 -14.04 -7.11 -20.97
CA GLY A 213 -13.03 -7.51 -20.02
C GLY A 213 -11.62 -7.03 -20.37
N THR A 214 -11.44 -6.18 -21.38
CA THR A 214 -10.13 -5.65 -21.75
C THR A 214 -9.84 -4.31 -21.09
N TRP A 215 -8.55 -4.00 -20.93
CA TRP A 215 -8.05 -2.67 -20.63
C TRP A 215 -7.65 -1.97 -21.92
N GLN A 216 -7.81 -0.66 -21.98
CA GLN A 216 -7.48 0.15 -23.14
C GLN A 216 -6.68 1.38 -22.76
N ASP A 217 -5.91 1.88 -23.70
CA ASP A 217 -5.25 3.18 -23.56
C ASP A 217 -6.30 4.29 -23.37
N ASN A 218 -5.99 5.24 -22.49
CA ASN A 218 -6.86 6.37 -22.17
C ASN A 218 -8.27 5.92 -21.73
N ALA A 219 -8.34 5.11 -20.68
CA ALA A 219 -9.58 4.61 -20.11
C ALA A 219 -10.56 5.74 -19.78
N GLU A 220 -11.86 5.46 -19.87
CA GLU A 220 -12.88 6.38 -19.36
C GLU A 220 -12.77 6.45 -17.83
N LEU A 221 -12.67 7.69 -17.31
CA LEU A 221 -12.46 7.96 -15.89
C LEU A 221 -13.69 8.53 -15.23
N THR A 222 -13.99 8.07 -14.05
CA THR A 222 -14.99 8.66 -13.16
C THR A 222 -14.29 9.36 -12.01
N ARG A 223 -14.55 10.66 -11.81
CA ARG A 223 -14.10 11.40 -10.63
C ARG A 223 -15.02 11.09 -9.45
N LEU A 224 -14.52 10.42 -8.42
CA LEU A 224 -15.29 10.00 -7.25
C LEU A 224 -15.39 11.12 -6.22
N THR A 225 -14.30 11.86 -5.96
CA THR A 225 -14.32 13.00 -5.03
C THR A 225 -14.40 14.33 -5.80
N LYS A 226 -15.18 15.27 -5.27
CA LYS A 226 -15.46 16.58 -5.92
C LYS A 226 -15.35 17.74 -4.93
N HIS A 227 -14.58 17.55 -3.86
CA HIS A 227 -14.35 18.58 -2.87
C HIS A 227 -13.08 19.37 -3.20
N GLU A 228 -13.00 20.65 -2.78
CA GLU A 228 -11.83 21.50 -3.03
C GLU A 228 -10.58 21.08 -2.19
N ALA A 229 -10.78 20.32 -1.12
CA ALA A 229 -9.70 19.80 -0.30
C ALA A 229 -9.12 18.50 -0.89
N ASN A 230 -7.88 18.21 -0.55
CA ASN A 230 -7.18 17.00 -0.95
C ASN A 230 -7.91 15.74 -0.47
N ASN A 231 -7.91 14.73 -1.32
CA ASN A 231 -8.35 13.38 -1.01
C ASN A 231 -7.28 12.41 -1.52
N ASP A 232 -6.80 11.51 -0.65
CA ASP A 232 -5.62 10.67 -0.91
C ASP A 232 -5.81 9.26 -0.34
N SER A 233 -4.84 8.36 -0.63
CA SER A 233 -4.72 7.01 -0.08
C SER A 233 -5.99 6.17 -0.20
N PRO A 234 -6.61 6.06 -1.40
CA PRO A 234 -7.80 5.23 -1.57
C PRO A 234 -7.47 3.74 -1.50
N VAL A 235 -8.22 2.98 -0.72
CA VAL A 235 -8.09 1.52 -0.59
C VAL A 235 -9.47 0.85 -0.64
N TRP A 236 -9.60 -0.20 -1.46
CA TRP A 236 -10.83 -0.97 -1.56
C TRP A 236 -11.06 -1.85 -0.34
N SER A 237 -12.31 -1.96 0.10
CA SER A 237 -12.70 -3.03 1.02
C SER A 237 -12.59 -4.39 0.32
N PRO A 238 -12.29 -5.48 1.06
CA PRO A 238 -12.15 -6.83 0.48
C PRO A 238 -13.39 -7.34 -0.25
N ASP A 239 -14.58 -6.85 0.08
CA ASP A 239 -15.83 -7.18 -0.59
C ASP A 239 -16.10 -6.34 -1.86
N GLY A 240 -15.28 -5.31 -2.12
CA GLY A 240 -15.37 -4.44 -3.29
C GLY A 240 -16.53 -3.43 -3.29
N ASN A 241 -17.23 -3.26 -2.17
CA ASN A 241 -18.38 -2.36 -2.11
C ASN A 241 -18.04 -0.96 -1.61
N THR A 242 -16.93 -0.82 -0.90
CA THR A 242 -16.54 0.40 -0.19
C THR A 242 -15.09 0.78 -0.48
N ILE A 243 -14.81 2.07 -0.56
CA ILE A 243 -13.47 2.63 -0.67
C ILE A 243 -13.21 3.47 0.58
N ALA A 244 -12.17 3.12 1.35
CA ALA A 244 -11.66 3.99 2.41
C ALA A 244 -10.62 4.96 1.82
N PHE A 245 -10.52 6.16 2.36
CA PHE A 245 -9.61 7.19 1.88
C PHE A 245 -9.35 8.27 2.94
N VAL A 246 -8.28 9.02 2.77
CA VAL A 246 -7.98 10.20 3.57
C VAL A 246 -8.58 11.44 2.92
N SER A 247 -9.20 12.32 3.72
CA SER A 247 -9.74 13.59 3.24
C SER A 247 -9.40 14.74 4.19
N TYR A 248 -8.96 15.86 3.61
CA TYR A 248 -8.62 17.09 4.35
C TYR A 248 -9.75 18.12 4.40
N ARG A 249 -11.00 17.71 4.06
CA ARG A 249 -12.15 18.63 3.94
C ARG A 249 -12.60 19.28 5.24
N ASP A 250 -12.23 18.73 6.38
CA ASP A 250 -12.63 19.21 7.71
C ASP A 250 -11.50 19.99 8.44
N GLY A 251 -10.36 20.23 7.76
CA GLY A 251 -9.25 21.06 8.26
C GLY A 251 -8.01 20.29 8.69
N ASN A 252 -8.15 19.01 8.98
CA ASN A 252 -7.09 18.02 9.21
C ASN A 252 -7.36 16.77 8.37
N ALA A 253 -6.42 15.84 8.33
CA ALA A 253 -6.59 14.55 7.67
C ALA A 253 -7.55 13.67 8.48
N GLU A 254 -8.57 13.14 7.82
CA GLU A 254 -9.56 12.25 8.44
C GLU A 254 -9.83 11.06 7.54
N ILE A 255 -10.12 9.91 8.14
CA ILE A 255 -10.52 8.71 7.40
C ILE A 255 -11.98 8.81 7.01
N TYR A 256 -12.25 8.60 5.75
CA TYR A 256 -13.57 8.54 5.13
C TYR A 256 -13.78 7.21 4.43
N THR A 257 -15.04 6.85 4.25
CA THR A 257 -15.46 5.81 3.31
C THR A 257 -16.45 6.38 2.30
N MET A 258 -16.57 5.73 1.14
CA MET A 258 -17.60 5.99 0.12
C MET A 258 -17.94 4.68 -0.58
N GLU A 259 -19.09 4.62 -1.23
CA GLU A 259 -19.44 3.52 -2.13
C GLU A 259 -18.56 3.53 -3.40
N GLU A 260 -18.56 2.42 -4.16
CA GLU A 260 -17.74 2.25 -5.37
C GLU A 260 -17.92 3.35 -6.44
N ASP A 261 -19.11 3.96 -6.50
CA ASP A 261 -19.44 5.04 -7.44
C ASP A 261 -19.15 6.46 -6.90
N GLY A 262 -18.56 6.56 -5.71
CA GLY A 262 -18.28 7.83 -5.02
C GLY A 262 -19.46 8.40 -4.25
N SER A 263 -20.59 7.70 -4.19
CA SER A 263 -21.75 8.12 -3.40
C SER A 263 -21.59 7.84 -1.91
N ASN A 264 -22.45 8.45 -1.10
CA ASN A 264 -22.56 8.24 0.34
C ASN A 264 -21.24 8.37 1.13
N PRO A 265 -20.43 9.46 0.92
CA PRO A 265 -19.20 9.62 1.70
C PRO A 265 -19.53 9.76 3.19
N LEU A 266 -18.91 8.91 4.01
CA LEU A 266 -19.06 8.86 5.47
C LEU A 266 -17.70 9.16 6.14
N ARG A 267 -17.66 10.15 7.04
CA ARG A 267 -16.52 10.44 7.89
C ARG A 267 -16.47 9.45 9.05
N LEU A 268 -15.36 8.73 9.19
CA LEU A 268 -15.17 7.73 10.24
C LEU A 268 -14.42 8.28 11.46
N THR A 269 -13.45 9.17 11.24
CA THR A 269 -12.70 9.82 12.33
C THR A 269 -13.08 11.30 12.45
N THR A 270 -13.06 11.85 13.66
CA THR A 270 -13.61 13.18 13.95
C THR A 270 -12.81 13.96 15.00
N ASN A 271 -11.58 13.53 15.29
CA ASN A 271 -10.70 14.21 16.24
C ASN A 271 -10.01 15.45 15.62
N GLU A 272 -9.17 16.17 16.38
CA GLU A 272 -8.47 17.38 15.89
C GLU A 272 -7.06 17.05 15.32
N ALA A 273 -6.66 15.77 15.33
CA ALA A 273 -5.36 15.33 14.83
C ALA A 273 -5.49 14.73 13.43
N ASP A 274 -4.36 14.54 12.76
CA ASP A 274 -4.33 13.85 11.48
C ASP A 274 -4.48 12.35 11.69
N ASP A 275 -5.41 11.75 10.96
CA ASP A 275 -5.64 10.32 10.84
C ASP A 275 -5.35 9.90 9.39
N LEU A 276 -4.43 8.96 9.18
CA LEU A 276 -3.77 8.67 7.91
C LEU A 276 -3.68 7.15 7.68
N GLU A 277 -3.29 6.76 6.45
CA GLU A 277 -2.88 5.40 6.09
C GLU A 277 -3.92 4.32 6.45
N PRO A 278 -5.18 4.44 5.99
CA PRO A 278 -6.18 3.43 6.27
C PRO A 278 -5.86 2.11 5.56
N VAL A 279 -5.95 0.99 6.28
CA VAL A 279 -5.88 -0.36 5.73
C VAL A 279 -7.03 -1.20 6.26
N TRP A 280 -7.60 -2.04 5.38
CA TRP A 280 -8.71 -2.93 5.74
C TRP A 280 -8.19 -4.22 6.37
N SER A 281 -8.92 -4.73 7.35
CA SER A 281 -8.74 -6.13 7.75
C SER A 281 -9.09 -7.07 6.60
N PRO A 282 -8.51 -8.26 6.50
CA PRO A 282 -8.83 -9.24 5.44
C PRO A 282 -10.32 -9.61 5.36
N GLY A 283 -11.03 -9.56 6.47
CA GLY A 283 -12.48 -9.78 6.53
C GLY A 283 -13.35 -8.57 6.16
N GLY A 284 -12.78 -7.36 6.10
CA GLY A 284 -13.49 -6.12 5.81
C GLY A 284 -14.34 -5.57 6.96
N ASP A 285 -14.28 -6.17 8.14
CA ASP A 285 -15.06 -5.72 9.31
C ASP A 285 -14.39 -4.58 10.08
N HIS A 286 -13.09 -4.36 9.86
CA HIS A 286 -12.28 -3.37 10.58
C HIS A 286 -11.36 -2.60 9.63
N LEU A 287 -10.91 -1.44 10.14
CA LEU A 287 -9.85 -0.60 9.56
C LEU A 287 -8.76 -0.38 10.62
N ALA A 288 -7.50 -0.52 10.21
CA ALA A 288 -6.38 0.05 10.96
C ALA A 288 -5.93 1.36 10.29
N PHE A 289 -5.37 2.27 11.07
CA PHE A 289 -4.91 3.57 10.59
C PHE A 289 -3.88 4.17 11.54
N VAL A 290 -3.13 5.15 11.07
CA VAL A 290 -2.21 5.95 11.88
C VAL A 290 -2.94 7.17 12.42
N SER A 291 -2.85 7.44 13.71
CA SER A 291 -3.43 8.65 14.33
C SER A 291 -2.39 9.42 15.14
N HIS A 292 -2.36 10.72 14.94
CA HIS A 292 -1.50 11.65 15.71
C HIS A 292 -2.20 12.24 16.94
N LEU A 293 -3.30 11.63 17.41
CA LEU A 293 -4.13 12.13 18.51
C LEU A 293 -3.36 12.30 19.82
N TYR A 294 -2.31 11.53 20.04
CA TYR A 294 -1.50 11.60 21.25
C TYR A 294 -0.07 12.11 21.05
N GLY A 295 0.24 12.65 19.85
CA GLY A 295 1.52 13.24 19.48
C GLY A 295 2.18 12.52 18.31
N PRO A 296 3.15 11.62 18.52
CA PRO A 296 3.66 10.77 17.45
C PRO A 296 2.56 9.89 16.84
N GLY A 297 2.77 9.42 15.61
CA GLY A 297 1.88 8.49 14.96
C GLY A 297 1.74 7.21 15.77
N GLU A 298 0.54 6.72 15.92
CA GLU A 298 0.21 5.50 16.64
C GLU A 298 -0.77 4.67 15.82
N ILE A 299 -0.68 3.36 15.93
CA ILE A 299 -1.61 2.47 15.24
C ILE A 299 -2.93 2.41 16.02
N PHE A 300 -4.00 2.72 15.34
CA PHE A 300 -5.38 2.62 15.80
C PHE A 300 -6.15 1.60 14.98
N MET A 301 -7.25 1.14 15.55
CA MET A 301 -8.21 0.28 14.88
C MET A 301 -9.62 0.77 15.17
N MET A 302 -10.54 0.56 14.23
CA MET A 302 -11.97 0.83 14.36
C MET A 302 -12.78 -0.23 13.58
N ASP A 303 -14.09 -0.30 13.82
CA ASP A 303 -14.96 -1.05 12.92
C ASP A 303 -15.19 -0.28 11.61
N ASN A 304 -15.72 -0.95 10.59
CA ASN A 304 -15.90 -0.39 9.25
C ASN A 304 -16.95 0.73 9.16
N GLU A 305 -17.69 1.00 10.25
CA GLU A 305 -18.61 2.12 10.40
C GLU A 305 -18.02 3.28 11.24
N GLY A 306 -16.75 3.18 11.64
CA GLY A 306 -16.03 4.18 12.44
C GLY A 306 -16.27 4.07 13.96
N GLY A 307 -16.97 3.03 14.42
CA GLY A 307 -17.19 2.76 15.84
C GLY A 307 -16.02 2.02 16.49
N ASN A 308 -16.10 1.86 17.80
CA ASN A 308 -15.14 1.08 18.61
C ASN A 308 -13.67 1.44 18.39
N GLN A 309 -13.39 2.73 18.10
CA GLN A 309 -12.03 3.21 17.90
C GLN A 309 -11.18 2.94 19.13
N ARG A 310 -10.01 2.32 18.92
CA ARG A 310 -9.06 2.04 19.98
C ARG A 310 -7.63 2.13 19.52
N ARG A 311 -6.78 2.65 20.37
CA ARG A 311 -5.34 2.71 20.20
C ARG A 311 -4.74 1.33 20.46
N LEU A 312 -3.95 0.82 19.52
CA LEU A 312 -3.25 -0.46 19.63
C LEU A 312 -1.83 -0.30 20.15
N THR A 313 -1.12 0.76 19.72
CA THR A 313 0.21 1.07 20.21
C THR A 313 0.18 2.27 21.16
N THR A 314 1.07 2.32 22.15
CA THR A 314 1.01 3.29 23.25
C THR A 314 2.39 3.77 23.69
N ASN A 315 3.39 3.64 22.81
CA ASN A 315 4.74 4.14 23.05
C ASN A 315 4.83 5.66 22.77
N ASP A 316 5.99 6.26 23.03
CA ASP A 316 6.23 7.70 22.77
C ASP A 316 6.99 7.94 21.45
N ALA A 317 7.04 6.93 20.56
CA ALA A 317 7.73 6.97 19.28
C ALA A 317 6.74 7.01 18.11
N GLU A 318 7.25 7.22 16.91
CA GLU A 318 6.45 7.19 15.68
C GLU A 318 6.17 5.73 15.29
N ASP A 319 4.90 5.39 15.11
CA ASP A 319 4.41 4.13 14.58
C ASP A 319 3.61 4.42 13.30
N TYR A 320 3.97 3.79 12.17
CA TYR A 320 3.44 4.11 10.84
C TYR A 320 3.47 2.93 9.87
N SER A 321 2.98 3.13 8.65
CA SER A 321 2.92 2.13 7.57
C SER A 321 2.30 0.80 8.02
N PRO A 322 1.07 0.83 8.55
CA PRO A 322 0.37 -0.41 8.89
C PRO A 322 0.01 -1.20 7.63
N ASP A 323 0.07 -2.55 7.72
CA ASP A 323 -0.50 -3.48 6.75
C ASP A 323 -1.18 -4.63 7.49
N TRP A 324 -2.30 -5.16 6.90
CA TRP A 324 -3.18 -6.09 7.63
C TRP A 324 -3.58 -7.30 6.83
#